data_a9bd223f744e9e661899134cac5a6d2d
#
_entry.id   a9bd223f744e9e661899134cac5a6d2d
#
_cell.length_a   1.000
_cell.length_b   1.000
_cell.length_c   1.000
_cell.angle_alpha   90.00
_cell.angle_beta   90.00
_cell.angle_gamma   90.00
#
_symmetry.space_group_name_H-M   'P 1'
#
loop_
_entity.id
_entity.type
_entity.pdbx_description
1 polymer ?
#
loop_
_entity_poly.entity_id
_entity_poly.type
_entity_poly.pdbx_seq_one_letter_code
_entity_poly.pdbx_strand_id
1 'polypeptide(L)'
;QATPLAEDGFLYITDSWGVLYKIDVTSGDRGRIVWRMDPKQERQQANRGAAFWRNLVITPANHPARVIATDKETGKVAWETNVTFGASQMGNTGAPLVVKDKVVFGAAGSDSGWRGWIAALDAATGKRDWLTYTIPAPGEPGSETWKGNNNAWQTGGGAVWLTGTYDPETNQMIWGTGNPVPMMNAYARPGDNLYTNSALSINPETGKMNWYFQYTPGDHWDFDEAHTHILIDAEVNGEKRKLITHSGRNGFTYTFERANGQLLLAKPYMDNINWTKGIDQKTGKPLDYDPSKDVQTYANVAAPTPDEPVKHLCPNRMGGSNFWPTSYSPRTKLLYIPALTACEDVTNSKEFAAAEKANGWFVRSGGGYRAPERYESNLTVVDPFTGEVKKNIHLRYPNFSGTLATGGGVVFLALLDGTIAAYDDTTLEELWKINVGSGFSAPPMTFEVNGKQYIAIASGLGAGAKVKLDNTPELRDQRNATVLYVFGL
;
A
#
# COMPACT_ATOMS: atom_id res chain seq x y z
N GLN A 1 2.77 -11.66 2.94
CA GLN A 1 3.10 -10.25 2.66
C GLN A 1 3.72 -9.53 3.88
N ALA A 2 3.92 -10.24 4.99
CA ALA A 2 4.44 -9.65 6.22
C ALA A 2 5.94 -9.34 6.12
N THR A 3 6.33 -8.16 6.58
CA THR A 3 7.71 -7.83 6.87
C THR A 3 8.03 -8.29 8.29
N PRO A 4 9.08 -9.08 8.52
CA PRO A 4 9.51 -9.44 9.88
C PRO A 4 9.92 -8.20 10.68
N LEU A 5 9.75 -8.24 11.99
CA LEU A 5 10.40 -7.32 12.92
C LEU A 5 11.56 -8.03 13.61
N ALA A 6 12.63 -7.31 13.92
CA ALA A 6 13.80 -7.84 14.61
C ALA A 6 14.06 -7.09 15.93
N GLU A 7 14.32 -7.81 17.01
CA GLU A 7 14.71 -7.26 18.30
C GLU A 7 15.49 -8.34 19.10
N ASP A 8 16.63 -7.98 19.64
CA ASP A 8 17.45 -8.78 20.58
C ASP A 8 17.73 -10.24 20.13
N GLY A 9 17.99 -10.44 18.83
CA GLY A 9 18.27 -11.76 18.26
C GLY A 9 17.03 -12.59 17.98
N PHE A 10 15.85 -11.98 18.01
CA PHE A 10 14.59 -12.62 17.63
C PHE A 10 13.95 -11.94 16.42
N LEU A 11 13.32 -12.76 15.58
CA LEU A 11 12.42 -12.28 14.54
C LEU A 11 10.97 -12.55 14.93
N TYR A 12 10.10 -11.58 14.63
CA TYR A 12 8.66 -11.70 14.81
C TYR A 12 7.98 -11.54 13.45
N ILE A 13 7.18 -12.53 13.07
CA ILE A 13 6.51 -12.54 11.76
C ILE A 13 5.10 -13.10 11.86
N THR A 14 4.19 -12.58 11.05
CA THR A 14 2.82 -13.09 10.91
C THR A 14 2.63 -13.83 9.60
N ASP A 15 1.72 -14.81 9.60
CA ASP A 15 1.27 -15.48 8.38
C ASP A 15 -0.15 -15.01 7.94
N SER A 16 -0.70 -15.62 6.90
CA SER A 16 -2.03 -15.28 6.37
C SER A 16 -3.20 -15.74 7.23
N TRP A 17 -2.95 -16.59 8.25
CA TRP A 17 -3.90 -16.97 9.28
C TRP A 17 -3.84 -16.05 10.50
N GLY A 18 -3.01 -15.00 10.43
CA GLY A 18 -2.78 -14.07 11.53
C GLY A 18 -1.93 -14.65 12.66
N VAL A 19 -1.39 -15.86 12.50
CA VAL A 19 -0.52 -16.48 13.50
C VAL A 19 0.77 -15.68 13.61
N LEU A 20 1.10 -15.24 14.80
CA LEU A 20 2.35 -14.55 15.13
C LEU A 20 3.38 -15.57 15.66
N TYR A 21 4.58 -15.52 15.09
CA TYR A 21 5.71 -16.36 15.50
C TYR A 21 6.83 -15.50 16.08
N LYS A 22 7.42 -15.94 17.21
CA LYS A 22 8.73 -15.48 17.70
C LYS A 22 9.77 -16.54 17.33
N ILE A 23 10.82 -16.12 16.64
CA ILE A 23 11.85 -16.99 16.10
C ILE A 23 13.21 -16.54 16.63
N ASP A 24 13.91 -17.41 17.33
CA ASP A 24 15.29 -17.20 17.77
C ASP A 24 16.23 -17.40 16.58
N VAL A 25 17.04 -16.40 16.27
CA VAL A 25 18.04 -16.41 15.19
C VAL A 25 19.45 -16.12 15.71
N THR A 26 19.66 -16.26 17.01
CA THR A 26 20.95 -15.97 17.68
C THR A 26 22.07 -16.92 17.26
N SER A 27 21.76 -18.14 16.81
CA SER A 27 22.76 -19.08 16.31
C SER A 27 23.40 -18.64 14.98
N GLY A 28 22.70 -17.83 14.19
CA GLY A 28 23.16 -17.33 12.90
C GLY A 28 23.09 -18.33 11.73
N ASP A 29 22.72 -19.59 11.98
CA ASP A 29 22.65 -20.66 10.97
C ASP A 29 21.26 -21.29 10.84
N ARG A 30 20.44 -21.26 11.89
CA ARG A 30 19.09 -21.82 11.89
C ARG A 30 18.14 -21.05 12.82
N GLY A 31 16.97 -20.68 12.28
CA GLY A 31 15.87 -20.13 13.09
C GLY A 31 15.16 -21.22 13.90
N ARG A 32 14.84 -20.94 15.17
CA ARG A 32 14.06 -21.81 16.05
C ARG A 32 12.81 -21.07 16.55
N ILE A 33 11.63 -21.62 16.31
CA ILE A 33 10.38 -21.06 16.82
C ILE A 33 10.38 -21.20 18.34
N VAL A 34 10.32 -20.08 19.06
CA VAL A 34 10.26 -20.01 20.52
C VAL A 34 8.83 -20.22 21.00
N TRP A 35 7.91 -19.45 20.41
CA TRP A 35 6.48 -19.58 20.63
C TRP A 35 5.70 -19.11 19.41
N ARG A 36 4.42 -19.44 19.37
CA ARG A 36 3.44 -18.90 18.42
C ARG A 36 2.15 -18.52 19.13
N MET A 37 1.55 -17.40 18.73
CA MET A 37 0.21 -16.99 19.11
C MET A 37 -0.73 -17.18 17.92
N ASP A 38 -1.77 -17.98 18.09
CA ASP A 38 -2.75 -18.28 17.06
C ASP A 38 -4.08 -17.57 17.38
N PRO A 39 -4.48 -16.55 16.60
CA PRO A 39 -5.69 -15.77 16.86
C PRO A 39 -6.98 -16.53 16.52
N LYS A 40 -6.91 -17.76 15.98
CA LYS A 40 -8.06 -18.55 15.55
C LYS A 40 -8.90 -17.82 14.48
N GLN A 41 -8.23 -17.27 13.49
CA GLN A 41 -8.86 -16.61 12.35
C GLN A 41 -9.60 -17.65 11.50
N GLU A 42 -10.83 -17.31 11.07
CA GLU A 42 -11.72 -18.26 10.35
C GLU A 42 -11.29 -18.53 8.90
N ARG A 43 -10.59 -17.58 8.27
CA ARG A 43 -10.07 -17.70 6.90
C ARG A 43 -8.81 -16.88 6.68
N GLN A 44 -8.05 -17.22 5.66
CA GLN A 44 -6.85 -16.48 5.29
C GLN A 44 -7.17 -15.05 4.85
N GLN A 45 -6.29 -14.13 5.20
CA GLN A 45 -6.32 -12.72 4.79
C GLN A 45 -4.89 -12.22 4.57
N ALA A 46 -4.71 -11.21 3.73
CA ALA A 46 -3.44 -10.51 3.66
C ALA A 46 -3.07 -9.95 5.04
N ASN A 47 -1.84 -10.20 5.47
CA ASN A 47 -1.29 -9.68 6.71
C ASN A 47 0.12 -9.15 6.39
N ARG A 48 0.40 -7.88 6.74
CA ARG A 48 1.65 -7.21 6.38
C ARG A 48 2.59 -7.01 7.55
N GLY A 49 2.27 -7.60 8.70
CA GLY A 49 3.20 -7.64 9.82
C GLY A 49 2.62 -7.12 11.12
N ALA A 50 3.52 -6.72 12.01
CA ALA A 50 3.25 -6.34 13.38
C ALA A 50 3.92 -5.01 13.72
N ALA A 51 3.69 -4.51 14.93
CA ALA A 51 4.41 -3.40 15.52
C ALA A 51 4.81 -3.71 16.95
N PHE A 52 5.89 -3.09 17.46
CA PHE A 52 6.29 -3.19 18.84
C PHE A 52 5.78 -2.01 19.67
N TRP A 53 5.38 -2.31 20.89
CA TRP A 53 5.17 -1.33 21.94
C TRP A 53 5.64 -1.90 23.27
N ARG A 54 6.73 -1.38 23.82
CA ARG A 54 7.37 -1.90 25.06
C ARG A 54 7.59 -3.42 24.96
N ASN A 55 7.02 -4.21 25.89
CA ASN A 55 7.09 -5.67 25.92
C ASN A 55 6.00 -6.36 25.08
N LEU A 56 5.24 -5.63 24.25
CA LEU A 56 4.15 -6.18 23.45
C LEU A 56 4.48 -6.18 21.95
N VAL A 57 3.99 -7.21 21.27
CA VAL A 57 3.88 -7.28 19.80
C VAL A 57 2.42 -7.14 19.44
N ILE A 58 2.11 -6.16 18.59
CA ILE A 58 0.75 -5.82 18.22
C ILE A 58 0.49 -6.27 16.79
N THR A 59 -0.54 -7.07 16.56
CA THR A 59 -0.87 -7.67 15.27
C THR A 59 -2.32 -7.48 14.90
N PRO A 60 -2.65 -7.34 13.60
CA PRO A 60 -4.00 -7.47 13.13
C PRO A 60 -4.38 -8.95 13.01
N ALA A 61 -5.63 -9.26 13.32
CA ALA A 61 -6.29 -10.51 12.96
C ALA A 61 -7.63 -10.19 12.28
N ASN A 62 -8.09 -11.10 11.44
CA ASN A 62 -9.27 -10.87 10.62
C ASN A 62 -10.29 -12.00 10.78
N HIS A 63 -11.51 -11.74 10.36
CA HIS A 63 -12.61 -12.73 10.38
C HIS A 63 -12.83 -13.36 11.77
N PRO A 64 -13.28 -12.55 12.74
CA PRO A 64 -13.59 -11.11 12.67
C PRO A 64 -12.34 -10.21 12.82
N ALA A 65 -12.46 -8.93 12.40
CA ALA A 65 -11.37 -7.97 12.50
C ALA A 65 -11.06 -7.60 13.96
N ARG A 66 -9.82 -7.81 14.36
CA ARG A 66 -9.32 -7.57 15.74
C ARG A 66 -7.92 -7.00 15.68
N VAL A 67 -7.52 -6.29 16.74
CA VAL A 67 -6.14 -5.96 17.05
C VAL A 67 -5.77 -6.68 18.34
N ILE A 68 -4.63 -7.36 18.33
CA ILE A 68 -4.19 -8.24 19.42
C ILE A 68 -2.80 -7.80 19.87
N ALA A 69 -2.63 -7.60 21.17
CA ALA A 69 -1.32 -7.40 21.79
C ALA A 69 -0.86 -8.67 22.50
N THR A 70 0.31 -9.12 22.12
CA THR A 70 0.93 -10.36 22.63
C THR A 70 2.20 -10.01 23.39
N ASP A 71 2.36 -10.56 24.60
CA ASP A 71 3.57 -10.40 25.39
C ASP A 71 4.77 -11.08 24.72
N LYS A 72 5.87 -10.35 24.52
CA LYS A 72 7.07 -10.80 23.80
C LYS A 72 7.75 -12.00 24.42
N GLU A 73 7.70 -12.12 25.75
CA GLU A 73 8.40 -13.19 26.46
C GLU A 73 7.59 -14.49 26.45
N THR A 74 6.30 -14.38 26.74
CA THR A 74 5.47 -15.55 27.02
C THR A 74 4.61 -16.00 25.83
N GLY A 75 4.42 -15.15 24.80
CA GLY A 75 3.49 -15.40 23.71
C GLY A 75 2.01 -15.35 24.12
N LYS A 76 1.69 -14.90 25.34
CA LYS A 76 0.32 -14.79 25.83
C LYS A 76 -0.31 -13.47 25.38
N VAL A 77 -1.60 -13.52 25.04
CA VAL A 77 -2.38 -12.33 24.72
C VAL A 77 -2.54 -11.48 25.98
N ALA A 78 -2.11 -10.22 25.92
CA ALA A 78 -2.28 -9.24 26.97
C ALA A 78 -3.65 -8.55 26.87
N TRP A 79 -4.03 -8.16 25.66
CA TRP A 79 -5.37 -7.66 25.32
C TRP A 79 -5.72 -7.94 23.85
N GLU A 80 -7.02 -7.94 23.59
CA GLU A 80 -7.59 -8.11 22.26
C GLU A 80 -8.81 -7.19 22.12
N THR A 81 -8.91 -6.49 20.98
CA THR A 81 -9.99 -5.55 20.72
C THR A 81 -10.64 -5.87 19.39
N ASN A 82 -11.98 -6.04 19.39
CA ASN A 82 -12.78 -6.11 18.17
C ASN A 82 -12.83 -4.72 17.51
N VAL A 83 -12.48 -4.65 16.22
CA VAL A 83 -12.35 -3.40 15.47
C VAL A 83 -13.20 -3.39 14.19
N THR A 84 -14.28 -4.16 14.16
CA THR A 84 -15.24 -4.16 13.04
C THR A 84 -16.00 -2.85 12.91
N PHE A 85 -16.17 -2.11 13.99
CA PHE A 85 -16.87 -0.82 14.07
C PHE A 85 -18.18 -0.75 13.27
N GLY A 86 -18.95 -1.83 13.30
CA GLY A 86 -20.24 -1.95 12.62
C GLY A 86 -20.19 -2.57 11.21
N ALA A 87 -19.03 -2.90 10.70
CA ALA A 87 -18.85 -3.49 9.38
C ALA A 87 -18.22 -4.89 9.48
N SER A 88 -19.01 -5.93 9.62
CA SER A 88 -18.58 -7.30 9.95
C SER A 88 -17.61 -7.95 8.94
N GLN A 89 -17.56 -7.47 7.70
CA GLN A 89 -16.69 -8.01 6.65
C GLN A 89 -15.40 -7.20 6.44
N MET A 90 -15.22 -6.11 7.17
CA MET A 90 -13.96 -5.35 7.14
C MET A 90 -12.82 -6.16 7.72
N GLY A 91 -11.61 -5.82 7.29
CA GLY A 91 -10.38 -6.40 7.79
C GLY A 91 -9.32 -5.32 8.04
N ASN A 92 -8.23 -5.74 8.67
CA ASN A 92 -7.01 -4.96 8.85
C ASN A 92 -5.88 -5.70 8.16
N THR A 93 -5.40 -5.19 7.04
CA THR A 93 -4.35 -5.88 6.25
C THR A 93 -2.99 -5.21 6.33
N GLY A 94 -2.92 -3.96 6.80
CA GLY A 94 -1.68 -3.24 7.11
C GLY A 94 -1.12 -3.64 8.47
N ALA A 95 0.19 -3.54 8.65
CA ALA A 95 0.76 -3.58 9.99
C ALA A 95 0.30 -2.34 10.79
N PRO A 96 0.03 -2.46 12.10
CA PRO A 96 -0.26 -1.30 12.92
C PRO A 96 0.92 -0.33 12.95
N LEU A 97 0.63 0.97 13.07
CA LEU A 97 1.63 2.01 13.34
C LEU A 97 1.57 2.37 14.82
N VAL A 98 2.66 2.19 15.53
CA VAL A 98 2.76 2.63 16.92
C VAL A 98 3.31 4.05 16.98
N VAL A 99 2.54 4.96 17.58
CA VAL A 99 2.92 6.36 17.79
C VAL A 99 2.78 6.69 19.26
N LYS A 100 3.91 6.84 19.96
CA LYS A 100 3.93 7.01 21.42
C LYS A 100 3.19 5.86 22.12
N ASP A 101 2.11 6.15 22.84
CA ASP A 101 1.26 5.16 23.53
C ASP A 101 -0.04 4.84 22.75
N LYS A 102 -0.03 5.00 21.43
CA LYS A 102 -1.17 4.70 20.54
C LYS A 102 -0.82 3.65 19.49
N VAL A 103 -1.76 2.78 19.23
CA VAL A 103 -1.77 1.83 18.12
C VAL A 103 -2.72 2.36 17.07
N VAL A 104 -2.19 2.79 15.93
CA VAL A 104 -2.98 3.38 14.84
C VAL A 104 -3.03 2.40 13.66
N PHE A 105 -4.19 2.26 13.07
CA PHE A 105 -4.43 1.33 11.97
C PHE A 105 -5.64 1.78 11.14
N GLY A 106 -5.74 1.25 9.93
CA GLY A 106 -6.82 1.59 9.01
C GLY A 106 -7.67 0.39 8.59
N ALA A 107 -8.83 0.69 8.05
CA ALA A 107 -9.75 -0.28 7.51
C ALA A 107 -9.35 -0.79 6.14
N ALA A 108 -9.42 -2.09 5.91
CA ALA A 108 -9.29 -2.74 4.61
C ALA A 108 -10.61 -3.37 4.17
N GLY A 109 -10.80 -3.59 2.86
CA GLY A 109 -11.97 -4.25 2.30
C GLY A 109 -13.15 -3.32 2.02
N SER A 110 -12.92 -2.01 1.94
CA SER A 110 -13.97 -1.03 1.61
C SER A 110 -14.55 -1.22 0.22
N ASP A 111 -13.87 -1.94 -0.69
CA ASP A 111 -14.41 -2.39 -1.98
C ASP A 111 -15.72 -3.18 -1.85
N SER A 112 -15.99 -3.71 -0.67
CA SER A 112 -17.26 -4.38 -0.36
C SER A 112 -18.39 -3.41 -0.01
N GLY A 113 -18.19 -2.09 -0.20
CA GLY A 113 -19.19 -1.07 0.04
C GLY A 113 -19.21 -0.57 1.48
N TRP A 114 -18.05 -0.28 2.04
CA TRP A 114 -17.91 0.31 3.38
C TRP A 114 -17.32 1.71 3.31
N ARG A 115 -17.59 2.51 4.31
CA ARG A 115 -16.96 3.81 4.54
C ARG A 115 -15.60 3.57 5.22
N GLY A 116 -14.50 3.91 4.55
CA GLY A 116 -13.14 3.78 5.07
C GLY A 116 -12.90 4.59 6.34
N TRP A 117 -11.94 4.17 7.17
CA TRP A 117 -11.60 4.86 8.41
C TRP A 117 -10.17 4.55 8.86
N ILE A 118 -9.66 5.43 9.75
CA ILE A 118 -8.44 5.27 10.55
C ILE A 118 -8.85 5.33 12.02
N ALA A 119 -8.27 4.48 12.87
CA ALA A 119 -8.55 4.48 14.30
C ALA A 119 -7.27 4.34 15.13
N ALA A 120 -7.32 4.84 16.36
CA ALA A 120 -6.30 4.63 17.37
C ALA A 120 -6.85 3.91 18.59
N LEU A 121 -6.05 2.98 19.12
CA LEU A 121 -6.26 2.37 20.42
C LEU A 121 -5.14 2.81 21.37
N ASP A 122 -5.46 2.92 22.65
CA ASP A 122 -4.46 2.99 23.71
C ASP A 122 -3.62 1.70 23.73
N ALA A 123 -2.31 1.82 23.62
CA ALA A 123 -1.42 0.68 23.44
C ALA A 123 -1.30 -0.24 24.67
N ALA A 124 -1.59 0.29 25.86
CA ALA A 124 -1.56 -0.49 27.10
C ALA A 124 -2.81 -1.34 27.30
N THR A 125 -3.96 -0.84 26.87
CA THR A 125 -5.27 -1.41 27.22
C THR A 125 -6.08 -1.92 26.03
N GLY A 126 -5.74 -1.51 24.80
CA GLY A 126 -6.51 -1.79 23.60
C GLY A 126 -7.82 -0.99 23.50
N LYS A 127 -8.08 -0.03 24.41
CA LYS A 127 -9.27 0.81 24.38
C LYS A 127 -9.18 1.82 23.23
N ARG A 128 -10.29 2.00 22.48
CA ARG A 128 -10.33 2.97 21.39
C ARG A 128 -10.26 4.39 21.92
N ASP A 129 -9.30 5.17 21.40
CA ASP A 129 -9.15 6.60 21.69
C ASP A 129 -9.98 7.44 20.71
N TRP A 130 -9.79 7.21 19.41
CA TRP A 130 -10.52 7.94 18.37
C TRP A 130 -10.75 7.08 17.12
N LEU A 131 -11.68 7.53 16.28
CA LEU A 131 -12.04 6.98 14.97
C LEU A 131 -12.30 8.14 14.01
N THR A 132 -11.62 8.14 12.86
CA THR A 132 -11.78 9.16 11.81
C THR A 132 -12.16 8.47 10.50
N TYR A 133 -13.27 8.87 9.91
CA TYR A 133 -13.69 8.37 8.61
C TYR A 133 -12.92 9.08 7.49
N THR A 134 -12.55 8.32 6.45
CA THR A 134 -11.87 8.85 5.26
C THR A 134 -12.85 9.42 4.23
N ILE A 135 -14.12 9.04 4.32
CA ILE A 135 -15.19 9.61 3.50
C ILE A 135 -16.04 10.53 4.38
N PRO A 136 -16.23 11.81 4.03
CA PRO A 136 -17.00 12.74 4.84
C PRO A 136 -18.51 12.44 4.78
N ALA A 137 -19.20 12.60 5.91
CA ALA A 137 -20.65 12.60 5.95
C ALA A 137 -21.20 13.96 5.50
N PRO A 138 -22.47 14.06 5.09
CA PRO A 138 -23.10 15.32 4.72
C PRO A 138 -22.89 16.41 5.77
N GLY A 139 -22.40 17.58 5.36
CA GLY A 139 -22.06 18.71 6.22
C GLY A 139 -20.63 18.69 6.78
N GLU A 140 -19.88 17.61 6.65
CA GLU A 140 -18.45 17.58 6.94
C GLU A 140 -17.65 18.17 5.76
N PRO A 141 -16.48 18.79 5.98
CA PRO A 141 -15.61 19.29 4.91
C PRO A 141 -15.30 18.21 3.87
N GLY A 142 -15.44 18.52 2.58
CA GLY A 142 -15.24 17.59 1.47
C GLY A 142 -16.49 16.81 1.05
N SER A 143 -17.59 16.87 1.84
CA SER A 143 -18.85 16.18 1.49
C SER A 143 -19.51 16.73 0.22
N GLU A 144 -19.25 17.98 -0.13
CA GLU A 144 -19.71 18.64 -1.36
C GLU A 144 -19.14 17.99 -2.64
N THR A 145 -18.09 17.20 -2.51
CA THR A 145 -17.47 16.46 -3.63
C THR A 145 -18.16 15.12 -3.93
N TRP A 146 -19.15 14.75 -3.13
CA TRP A 146 -20.03 13.58 -3.33
C TRP A 146 -21.38 14.10 -3.84
N LYS A 147 -21.46 14.41 -5.14
CA LYS A 147 -22.56 15.17 -5.74
C LYS A 147 -23.85 14.35 -5.99
N GLY A 148 -23.81 13.02 -5.88
CA GLY A 148 -24.98 12.18 -6.08
C GLY A 148 -25.99 12.26 -4.93
N ASN A 149 -27.28 12.13 -5.25
CA ASN A 149 -28.37 12.08 -4.26
C ASN A 149 -28.65 10.69 -3.68
N ASN A 150 -27.74 9.71 -3.92
CA ASN A 150 -27.93 8.30 -3.64
C ASN A 150 -27.24 7.80 -2.37
N ASN A 151 -26.76 8.70 -1.52
CA ASN A 151 -25.99 8.37 -0.31
C ASN A 151 -24.73 7.52 -0.57
N ALA A 152 -24.10 7.64 -1.74
CA ALA A 152 -22.90 6.88 -2.11
C ALA A 152 -21.75 7.02 -1.08
N TRP A 153 -21.69 8.13 -0.36
CA TRP A 153 -20.73 8.37 0.71
C TRP A 153 -20.75 7.29 1.82
N GLN A 154 -21.92 6.68 2.09
CA GLN A 154 -22.06 5.64 3.13
C GLN A 154 -21.30 4.35 2.79
N THR A 155 -21.11 4.09 1.51
CA THR A 155 -20.42 2.92 0.97
C THR A 155 -19.21 3.32 0.12
N GLY A 156 -18.75 4.56 0.28
CA GLY A 156 -17.90 5.29 -0.66
C GLY A 156 -16.46 4.80 -0.81
N GLY A 157 -16.01 3.77 -0.11
CA GLY A 157 -14.65 3.27 -0.25
C GLY A 157 -13.65 4.01 0.63
N GLY A 158 -12.52 4.43 0.05
CA GLY A 158 -11.46 5.17 0.76
C GLY A 158 -10.73 4.33 1.80
N ALA A 159 -10.51 3.03 1.54
CA ALA A 159 -9.83 2.11 2.46
C ALA A 159 -8.42 2.58 2.80
N VAL A 160 -8.00 2.35 4.04
CA VAL A 160 -6.64 2.58 4.53
C VAL A 160 -6.02 1.23 4.87
N TRP A 161 -5.65 0.49 3.84
CA TRP A 161 -5.31 -0.92 3.94
C TRP A 161 -3.80 -1.21 4.04
N LEU A 162 -2.98 -0.16 4.04
CA LEU A 162 -1.54 -0.22 4.31
C LEU A 162 -1.18 0.63 5.52
N THR A 163 0.07 0.52 5.97
CA THR A 163 0.60 1.24 7.13
C THR A 163 0.96 2.66 6.75
N GLY A 164 0.58 3.63 7.57
CA GLY A 164 0.99 5.02 7.44
C GLY A 164 2.41 5.27 7.91
N THR A 165 2.86 6.51 7.76
CA THR A 165 4.18 6.98 8.20
C THR A 165 4.01 8.04 9.29
N TYR A 166 4.82 8.00 10.35
CA TYR A 166 4.82 9.00 11.42
C TYR A 166 6.04 9.90 11.33
N ASP A 167 5.81 11.21 11.37
CA ASP A 167 6.83 12.23 11.52
C ASP A 167 6.87 12.74 12.97
N PRO A 168 7.90 12.38 13.75
CA PRO A 168 8.00 12.81 15.15
C PRO A 168 8.29 14.31 15.31
N GLU A 169 8.85 14.97 14.31
CA GLU A 169 9.21 16.39 14.41
C GLU A 169 7.98 17.30 14.27
N THR A 170 7.09 16.97 13.35
CA THR A 170 5.84 17.73 13.17
C THR A 170 4.67 17.13 13.93
N ASN A 171 4.88 15.97 14.57
CA ASN A 171 3.87 15.18 15.26
C ASN A 171 2.63 14.92 14.40
N GLN A 172 2.87 14.46 13.18
CA GLN A 172 1.81 14.13 12.23
C GLN A 172 2.01 12.73 11.63
N MET A 173 0.92 12.07 11.32
CA MET A 173 0.92 10.81 10.57
C MET A 173 0.46 11.08 9.15
N ILE A 174 1.11 10.43 8.18
CA ILE A 174 0.70 10.49 6.77
C ILE A 174 0.12 9.13 6.38
N TRP A 175 -1.12 9.14 5.92
CA TRP A 175 -1.84 7.96 5.50
C TRP A 175 -2.33 8.11 4.07
N GLY A 176 -2.19 7.06 3.28
CA GLY A 176 -2.77 6.98 1.96
C GLY A 176 -4.15 6.33 1.99
N THR A 177 -5.06 6.76 1.13
CA THR A 177 -6.40 6.18 1.00
C THR A 177 -6.59 5.48 -0.34
N GLY A 178 -7.46 4.49 -0.34
CA GLY A 178 -7.83 3.72 -1.52
C GLY A 178 -8.91 4.39 -2.37
N ASN A 179 -9.31 3.67 -3.38
CA ASN A 179 -10.28 4.04 -4.40
C ASN A 179 -11.66 4.39 -3.84
N PRO A 180 -12.45 5.19 -4.58
CA PRO A 180 -13.88 5.32 -4.33
C PRO A 180 -14.64 4.06 -4.79
N VAL A 181 -15.84 3.85 -4.24
CA VAL A 181 -16.71 2.70 -4.55
C VAL A 181 -18.08 3.19 -4.99
N PRO A 182 -18.65 2.62 -6.08
CA PRO A 182 -18.17 1.52 -6.95
C PRO A 182 -16.93 1.92 -7.76
N MET A 183 -15.92 1.04 -7.85
CA MET A 183 -14.62 1.37 -8.44
C MET A 183 -14.72 1.87 -9.88
N MET A 184 -15.40 1.11 -10.75
CA MET A 184 -15.44 1.36 -12.20
C MET A 184 -16.66 2.18 -12.64
N ASN A 185 -17.52 2.61 -11.70
CA ASN A 185 -18.75 3.34 -12.03
C ASN A 185 -18.80 4.71 -11.35
N ALA A 186 -18.12 5.69 -11.93
CA ALA A 186 -18.14 7.07 -11.44
C ALA A 186 -19.53 7.73 -11.56
N TYR A 187 -20.40 7.25 -12.45
CA TYR A 187 -21.76 7.78 -12.59
C TYR A 187 -22.64 7.48 -11.37
N ALA A 188 -22.34 6.43 -10.62
CA ALA A 188 -23.03 6.12 -9.38
C ALA A 188 -22.58 7.00 -8.20
N ARG A 189 -21.45 7.70 -8.33
CA ARG A 189 -20.85 8.57 -7.30
C ARG A 189 -20.22 9.83 -7.92
N PRO A 190 -21.01 10.69 -8.58
CA PRO A 190 -20.47 11.88 -9.25
C PRO A 190 -19.67 12.78 -8.32
N GLY A 191 -18.67 13.47 -8.85
CA GLY A 191 -17.78 14.39 -8.17
C GLY A 191 -16.38 13.83 -7.91
N ASP A 192 -15.54 14.60 -7.23
CA ASP A 192 -14.14 14.25 -6.97
C ASP A 192 -13.97 13.17 -5.89
N ASN A 193 -15.00 12.91 -5.09
CA ASN A 193 -15.09 11.88 -4.05
C ASN A 193 -13.98 11.97 -2.98
N LEU A 194 -13.81 13.13 -2.34
CA LEU A 194 -12.89 13.28 -1.22
C LEU A 194 -13.29 12.37 -0.04
N TYR A 195 -12.36 11.73 0.67
CA TYR A 195 -10.90 11.80 0.49
C TYR A 195 -10.37 10.45 -0.02
N THR A 196 -10.91 9.97 -1.13
CA THR A 196 -10.36 8.78 -1.81
C THR A 196 -9.09 9.14 -2.58
N ASN A 197 -8.22 8.18 -2.84
CA ASN A 197 -6.97 8.34 -3.60
C ASN A 197 -6.14 9.53 -3.13
N SER A 198 -5.98 9.65 -1.81
CA SER A 198 -5.41 10.84 -1.18
C SER A 198 -4.31 10.50 -0.18
N ALA A 199 -3.37 11.43 -0.02
CA ALA A 199 -2.58 11.52 1.21
C ALA A 199 -3.35 12.32 2.25
N LEU A 200 -3.43 11.81 3.47
CA LEU A 200 -4.04 12.48 4.62
C LEU A 200 -2.98 12.68 5.70
N SER A 201 -2.77 13.91 6.12
CA SER A 201 -2.03 14.19 7.35
C SER A 201 -2.99 14.21 8.54
N ILE A 202 -2.73 13.33 9.50
CA ILE A 202 -3.59 13.14 10.68
C ILE A 202 -2.80 13.44 11.95
N ASN A 203 -3.40 14.22 12.84
CA ASN A 203 -2.86 14.45 14.18
C ASN A 203 -3.02 13.15 15.01
N PRO A 204 -1.94 12.55 15.54
CA PRO A 204 -2.02 11.27 16.24
C PRO A 204 -2.80 11.33 17.55
N GLU A 205 -2.85 12.48 18.23
CA GLU A 205 -3.53 12.62 19.52
C GLU A 205 -5.05 12.71 19.37
N THR A 206 -5.52 13.33 18.28
CA THR A 206 -6.94 13.67 18.12
C THR A 206 -7.64 12.95 16.98
N GLY A 207 -6.89 12.35 16.06
CA GLY A 207 -7.42 11.79 14.82
C GLY A 207 -7.88 12.84 13.80
N LYS A 208 -7.70 14.13 14.08
CA LYS A 208 -8.12 15.21 13.17
C LYS A 208 -7.15 15.33 12.00
N MET A 209 -7.70 15.57 10.81
CA MET A 209 -6.94 15.85 9.60
C MET A 209 -6.34 17.27 9.67
N ASN A 210 -5.03 17.37 9.38
CA ASN A 210 -4.30 18.64 9.28
C ASN A 210 -4.37 19.19 7.86
N TRP A 211 -4.08 18.35 6.86
CA TRP A 211 -4.12 18.64 5.42
C TRP A 211 -4.33 17.35 4.63
N TYR A 212 -4.66 17.50 3.34
CA TYR A 212 -4.77 16.39 2.40
C TYR A 212 -4.26 16.79 1.02
N PHE A 213 -3.97 15.78 0.20
CA PHE A 213 -3.70 15.92 -1.22
C PHE A 213 -4.36 14.76 -1.97
N GLN A 214 -5.21 15.04 -2.95
CA GLN A 214 -5.87 14.02 -3.76
C GLN A 214 -5.11 13.81 -5.08
N TYR A 215 -4.65 12.59 -5.33
CA TYR A 215 -3.83 12.21 -6.49
C TYR A 215 -4.65 12.05 -7.77
N THR A 216 -5.83 11.44 -7.67
CA THR A 216 -6.71 11.15 -8.82
C THR A 216 -8.15 11.50 -8.46
N PRO A 217 -8.60 12.77 -8.68
CA PRO A 217 -9.98 13.17 -8.42
C PRO A 217 -10.98 12.36 -9.26
N GLY A 218 -12.06 11.86 -8.64
CA GLY A 218 -13.11 11.13 -9.32
C GLY A 218 -12.65 9.84 -10.01
N ASP A 219 -11.64 9.17 -9.44
CA ASP A 219 -11.05 7.94 -9.97
C ASP A 219 -12.11 6.90 -10.34
N HIS A 220 -11.96 6.25 -11.49
CA HIS A 220 -12.81 5.18 -11.98
C HIS A 220 -12.01 4.01 -12.59
N TRP A 221 -10.76 3.83 -12.12
CA TRP A 221 -9.83 2.81 -12.59
C TRP A 221 -9.19 2.00 -11.45
N ASP A 222 -9.59 2.24 -10.19
CA ASP A 222 -9.03 1.58 -9.02
C ASP A 222 -7.56 1.99 -8.76
N PHE A 223 -7.26 3.30 -8.86
CA PHE A 223 -5.93 3.84 -8.59
C PHE A 223 -5.73 4.17 -7.11
N ASP A 224 -5.86 3.17 -6.23
CA ASP A 224 -5.52 3.32 -4.82
C ASP A 224 -4.17 4.03 -4.59
N GLU A 225 -4.14 4.94 -3.64
CA GLU A 225 -2.90 5.62 -3.21
C GLU A 225 -2.58 5.31 -1.74
N ALA A 226 -2.99 4.12 -1.27
CA ALA A 226 -2.87 3.68 0.11
C ALA A 226 -1.43 3.33 0.54
N HIS A 227 -0.50 3.15 -0.40
CA HIS A 227 0.87 2.72 -0.11
C HIS A 227 1.76 3.82 0.48
N THR A 228 2.97 3.44 0.88
CA THR A 228 3.83 4.21 1.78
C THR A 228 4.24 5.57 1.23
N HIS A 229 4.18 6.58 2.10
CA HIS A 229 4.77 7.89 1.90
C HIS A 229 6.13 7.93 2.63
N ILE A 230 7.21 8.27 1.92
CA ILE A 230 8.56 8.24 2.45
C ILE A 230 8.96 9.64 2.90
N LEU A 231 9.39 9.77 4.16
CA LEU A 231 9.94 11.00 4.70
C LEU A 231 11.40 11.15 4.27
N ILE A 232 11.75 12.33 3.76
CA ILE A 232 13.11 12.64 3.31
C ILE A 232 13.56 13.92 3.97
N ASP A 233 14.72 13.88 4.64
CA ASP A 233 15.49 15.04 5.05
C ASP A 233 16.65 15.20 4.09
N ALA A 234 16.69 16.28 3.31
CA ALA A 234 17.69 16.48 2.29
C ALA A 234 18.08 17.96 2.15
N GLU A 235 19.28 18.19 1.64
CA GLU A 235 19.67 19.47 1.14
C GLU A 235 19.37 19.56 -0.36
N VAL A 236 18.51 20.51 -0.73
CA VAL A 236 18.08 20.76 -2.11
C VAL A 236 18.41 22.21 -2.45
N ASN A 237 19.26 22.43 -3.44
CA ASN A 237 19.72 23.77 -3.86
C ASN A 237 20.34 24.60 -2.71
N GLY A 238 21.05 23.95 -1.79
CA GLY A 238 21.69 24.59 -0.63
C GLY A 238 20.76 24.83 0.56
N GLU A 239 19.49 24.46 0.48
CA GLU A 239 18.52 24.59 1.57
C GLU A 239 18.17 23.23 2.17
N LYS A 240 18.16 23.14 3.49
CA LYS A 240 17.64 21.95 4.19
C LYS A 240 16.13 21.91 4.07
N ARG A 241 15.62 20.83 3.46
CA ARG A 241 14.20 20.61 3.21
C ARG A 241 13.72 19.34 3.89
N LYS A 242 12.48 19.36 4.38
CA LYS A 242 11.79 18.22 4.95
C LYS A 242 10.63 17.84 4.04
N LEU A 243 10.81 16.75 3.35
CA LEU A 243 9.97 16.36 2.23
C LEU A 243 9.24 15.04 2.51
N ILE A 244 8.17 14.84 1.78
CA ILE A 244 7.47 13.57 1.63
C ILE A 244 7.49 13.22 0.16
N THR A 245 7.83 11.98 -0.17
CA THR A 245 7.69 11.47 -1.53
C THR A 245 6.78 10.26 -1.58
N HIS A 246 6.08 10.12 -2.70
CA HIS A 246 5.15 9.04 -2.98
C HIS A 246 5.22 8.64 -4.45
N SER A 247 5.30 7.33 -4.73
CA SER A 247 5.27 6.81 -6.10
C SER A 247 3.89 6.23 -6.34
N GLY A 248 3.01 7.00 -6.94
CA GLY A 248 1.59 6.70 -7.08
C GLY A 248 1.28 5.49 -7.96
N ARG A 249 0.17 4.82 -7.66
CA ARG A 249 -0.36 3.75 -8.53
C ARG A 249 -0.68 4.28 -9.93
N ASN A 250 -1.04 5.55 -10.00
CA ASN A 250 -1.35 6.28 -11.24
C ASN A 250 -0.14 6.55 -12.16
N GLY A 251 1.09 6.14 -11.75
CA GLY A 251 2.30 6.21 -12.57
C GLY A 251 3.17 7.44 -12.35
N PHE A 252 2.82 8.32 -11.41
CA PHE A 252 3.56 9.54 -11.10
C PHE A 252 4.28 9.45 -9.76
N THR A 253 5.49 10.04 -9.68
CA THR A 253 6.15 10.35 -8.42
C THR A 253 5.78 11.76 -8.00
N TYR A 254 5.42 11.90 -6.72
CA TYR A 254 5.05 13.17 -6.11
C TYR A 254 6.02 13.50 -4.98
N THR A 255 6.36 14.77 -4.84
CA THR A 255 7.15 15.29 -3.72
C THR A 255 6.47 16.52 -3.13
N PHE A 256 6.36 16.55 -1.81
CA PHE A 256 5.65 17.56 -1.04
C PHE A 256 6.53 18.15 0.06
N GLU A 257 6.21 19.38 0.47
CA GLU A 257 6.64 19.89 1.77
C GLU A 257 5.95 19.09 2.89
N ARG A 258 6.75 18.58 3.83
CA ARG A 258 6.27 17.72 4.92
C ARG A 258 5.28 18.44 5.85
N ALA A 259 5.52 19.72 6.12
CA ALA A 259 4.75 20.48 7.10
C ALA A 259 3.30 20.72 6.73
N ASN A 260 3.01 20.90 5.44
CA ASN A 260 1.70 21.37 4.99
C ASN A 260 1.15 20.65 3.74
N GLY A 261 1.86 19.65 3.22
CA GLY A 261 1.42 18.92 2.03
C GLY A 261 1.46 19.71 0.73
N GLN A 262 2.18 20.85 0.69
CA GLN A 262 2.33 21.62 -0.54
C GLN A 262 3.08 20.80 -1.60
N LEU A 263 2.46 20.61 -2.76
CA LEU A 263 3.10 19.94 -3.89
C LEU A 263 4.29 20.75 -4.41
N LEU A 264 5.43 20.08 -4.56
CA LEU A 264 6.64 20.63 -5.15
C LEU A 264 6.90 20.06 -6.54
N LEU A 265 6.54 18.78 -6.71
CA LEU A 265 6.83 18.02 -7.92
C LEU A 265 5.80 16.92 -8.13
N ALA A 266 5.36 16.76 -9.38
CA ALA A 266 4.63 15.58 -9.87
C ALA A 266 5.14 15.23 -11.26
N LYS A 267 5.85 14.10 -11.40
CA LYS A 267 6.47 13.67 -12.67
C LYS A 267 6.23 12.18 -12.91
N PRO A 268 6.05 11.76 -14.17
CA PRO A 268 5.89 10.37 -14.50
C PRO A 268 7.19 9.59 -14.21
N TYR A 269 7.06 8.40 -13.64
CA TYR A 269 8.15 7.43 -13.51
C TYR A 269 8.00 6.23 -14.45
N MET A 270 6.98 6.26 -15.30
CA MET A 270 6.66 5.27 -16.34
C MET A 270 6.49 5.97 -17.70
N ASP A 271 6.82 5.26 -18.77
CA ASP A 271 6.79 5.83 -20.11
C ASP A 271 5.41 5.74 -20.81
N ASN A 272 4.57 4.78 -20.39
CA ASN A 272 3.33 4.43 -21.08
C ASN A 272 2.04 4.91 -20.40
N ILE A 273 2.09 6.00 -19.63
CA ILE A 273 0.90 6.57 -18.99
C ILE A 273 -0.01 7.18 -20.06
N ASN A 274 -1.29 6.79 -20.09
CA ASN A 274 -2.24 7.31 -21.05
C ASN A 274 -3.57 7.80 -20.45
N TRP A 275 -3.76 7.67 -19.12
CA TRP A 275 -4.99 8.11 -18.47
C TRP A 275 -5.08 9.64 -18.32
N THR A 276 -3.95 10.36 -18.39
CA THR A 276 -3.86 11.83 -18.36
C THR A 276 -2.72 12.34 -19.22
N LYS A 277 -2.79 13.60 -19.64
CA LYS A 277 -1.71 14.31 -20.34
C LYS A 277 -0.58 14.77 -19.40
N GLY A 278 -0.74 14.58 -18.10
CA GLY A 278 0.19 14.99 -17.07
C GLY A 278 -0.49 15.60 -15.86
N ILE A 279 0.31 16.04 -14.90
CA ILE A 279 -0.15 16.68 -13.66
C ILE A 279 0.26 18.15 -13.67
N ASP A 280 -0.67 19.03 -13.42
CA ASP A 280 -0.42 20.46 -13.23
C ASP A 280 0.39 20.69 -11.96
N GLN A 281 1.57 21.31 -12.09
CA GLN A 281 2.52 21.44 -10.99
C GLN A 281 2.07 22.45 -9.91
N LYS A 282 1.08 23.29 -10.20
CA LYS A 282 0.56 24.28 -9.25
C LYS A 282 -0.61 23.73 -8.45
N THR A 283 -1.52 23.03 -9.13
CA THR A 283 -2.76 22.53 -8.50
C THR A 283 -2.64 21.07 -8.06
N GLY A 284 -1.69 20.31 -8.62
CA GLY A 284 -1.57 18.87 -8.38
C GLY A 284 -2.65 18.03 -9.08
N LYS A 285 -3.54 18.65 -9.84
CA LYS A 285 -4.60 17.95 -10.56
C LYS A 285 -4.13 17.49 -11.95
N PRO A 286 -4.76 16.46 -12.54
CA PRO A 286 -4.54 16.12 -13.94
C PRO A 286 -4.74 17.33 -14.84
N LEU A 287 -3.90 17.51 -15.89
CA LEU A 287 -3.99 18.65 -16.82
C LEU A 287 -5.35 18.73 -17.52
N ASP A 288 -6.04 17.60 -17.63
CA ASP A 288 -7.35 17.49 -18.28
C ASP A 288 -8.51 17.58 -17.27
N TYR A 289 -8.24 17.90 -16.01
CA TYR A 289 -9.26 18.06 -14.97
C TYR A 289 -10.18 19.24 -15.31
N ASP A 290 -11.49 18.99 -15.29
CA ASP A 290 -12.51 20.00 -15.53
C ASP A 290 -13.45 20.11 -14.32
N PRO A 291 -13.37 21.20 -13.53
CA PRO A 291 -14.18 21.36 -12.32
C PRO A 291 -15.68 21.48 -12.59
N SER A 292 -16.09 21.71 -13.84
CA SER A 292 -17.49 21.78 -14.23
C SER A 292 -18.12 20.41 -14.47
N LYS A 293 -17.32 19.36 -14.60
CA LYS A 293 -17.79 17.99 -14.82
C LYS A 293 -18.06 17.26 -13.51
N ASP A 294 -19.16 16.57 -13.47
CA ASP A 294 -19.49 15.67 -12.36
C ASP A 294 -18.79 14.31 -12.48
N VAL A 295 -18.48 13.88 -13.70
CA VAL A 295 -17.67 12.69 -14.01
C VAL A 295 -16.54 13.13 -14.93
N GLN A 296 -15.31 12.92 -14.48
CA GLN A 296 -14.12 13.34 -15.21
C GLN A 296 -13.87 12.49 -16.46
N THR A 297 -13.29 13.12 -17.48
CA THR A 297 -12.76 12.46 -18.67
C THR A 297 -11.34 12.93 -18.89
N TYR A 298 -10.36 12.09 -18.50
CA TYR A 298 -8.95 12.43 -18.62
C TYR A 298 -8.36 11.90 -19.93
N ALA A 299 -7.58 12.71 -20.66
CA ALA A 299 -6.92 12.35 -21.92
C ALA A 299 -7.82 11.59 -22.92
N ASN A 300 -9.10 11.92 -22.97
CA ASN A 300 -10.14 11.21 -23.73
C ASN A 300 -10.48 9.81 -23.20
N VAL A 301 -9.98 9.45 -22.03
CA VAL A 301 -10.40 8.23 -21.31
C VAL A 301 -11.59 8.60 -20.44
N ALA A 302 -12.78 8.31 -20.91
CA ALA A 302 -14.01 8.49 -20.14
C ALA A 302 -14.11 7.42 -19.05
N ALA A 303 -14.93 7.68 -18.03
CA ALA A 303 -15.40 6.62 -17.18
C ALA A 303 -16.05 5.52 -18.02
N PRO A 304 -15.70 4.25 -17.80
CA PRO A 304 -16.25 3.17 -18.61
C PRO A 304 -17.77 3.11 -18.47
N THR A 305 -18.46 2.90 -19.60
CA THR A 305 -19.89 2.61 -19.63
C THR A 305 -20.12 1.18 -20.10
N PRO A 306 -21.33 0.59 -19.93
CA PRO A 306 -21.62 -0.73 -20.48
C PRO A 306 -21.46 -0.83 -22.00
N ASP A 307 -21.64 0.27 -22.69
CA ASP A 307 -21.58 0.33 -24.16
C ASP A 307 -20.23 0.87 -24.68
N GLU A 308 -19.45 1.54 -23.82
CA GLU A 308 -18.16 2.16 -24.18
C GLU A 308 -17.08 1.77 -23.14
N PRO A 309 -16.44 0.60 -23.29
CA PRO A 309 -15.34 0.20 -22.43
C PRO A 309 -14.09 1.06 -22.69
N VAL A 310 -13.31 1.29 -21.65
CA VAL A 310 -11.96 1.86 -21.78
C VAL A 310 -11.03 0.75 -22.22
N LYS A 311 -10.36 0.94 -23.35
CA LYS A 311 -9.40 -0.03 -23.89
C LYS A 311 -7.99 0.44 -23.66
N HIS A 312 -7.12 -0.52 -23.32
CA HIS A 312 -5.69 -0.31 -23.16
C HIS A 312 -5.34 0.83 -22.20
N LEU A 313 -5.97 0.81 -21.01
CA LEU A 313 -5.64 1.75 -19.93
C LEU A 313 -4.24 1.45 -19.36
N CYS A 314 -3.36 2.45 -19.32
CA CYS A 314 -2.00 2.35 -18.80
C CYS A 314 -1.71 3.49 -17.79
N PRO A 315 -1.15 3.17 -16.61
CA PRO A 315 -0.98 1.82 -16.07
C PRO A 315 -2.33 1.15 -15.84
N ASN A 316 -2.33 -0.18 -15.68
CA ASN A 316 -3.53 -0.91 -15.31
C ASN A 316 -3.95 -0.63 -13.86
N ARG A 317 -5.07 -1.19 -13.38
CA ARG A 317 -5.56 -1.02 -11.99
C ARG A 317 -4.57 -1.49 -10.91
N MET A 318 -3.65 -2.38 -11.21
CA MET A 318 -2.55 -2.71 -10.30
C MET A 318 -1.55 -1.58 -10.18
N GLY A 319 -1.58 -0.65 -11.15
CA GLY A 319 -0.78 0.55 -11.20
C GLY A 319 0.67 0.33 -11.55
N GLY A 320 1.43 1.38 -11.54
CA GLY A 320 2.90 1.34 -11.61
C GLY A 320 3.46 0.79 -10.30
N SER A 321 3.19 1.45 -9.17
CA SER A 321 3.50 0.96 -7.81
C SER A 321 2.21 0.59 -7.07
N ASN A 322 2.29 -0.26 -6.03
CA ASN A 322 1.13 -0.71 -5.27
C ASN A 322 1.55 -1.05 -3.83
N PHE A 323 1.10 -2.18 -3.24
CA PHE A 323 1.43 -2.57 -1.87
C PHE A 323 2.91 -2.92 -1.64
N TRP A 324 3.67 -3.15 -2.67
CA TRP A 324 5.11 -3.39 -2.60
C TRP A 324 5.86 -2.07 -2.38
N PRO A 325 6.72 -1.99 -1.36
CA PRO A 325 7.33 -0.72 -1.00
C PRO A 325 8.42 -0.26 -1.98
N THR A 326 8.44 1.04 -2.22
CA THR A 326 9.57 1.79 -2.77
C THR A 326 10.58 2.05 -1.66
N SER A 327 11.87 2.04 -1.96
CA SER A 327 12.92 2.45 -1.03
C SER A 327 13.63 3.74 -1.47
N TYR A 328 14.19 4.45 -0.51
CA TYR A 328 15.03 5.64 -0.72
C TYR A 328 16.41 5.41 -0.13
N SER A 329 17.46 5.73 -0.87
CA SER A 329 18.84 5.72 -0.37
C SER A 329 19.28 7.16 -0.06
N PRO A 330 19.56 7.52 1.20
CA PRO A 330 20.14 8.82 1.54
C PRO A 330 21.54 9.05 0.94
N ARG A 331 22.25 7.96 0.63
CA ARG A 331 23.58 7.98 0.01
C ARG A 331 23.53 8.48 -1.44
N THR A 332 22.66 7.88 -2.24
CA THR A 332 22.48 8.26 -3.67
C THR A 332 21.47 9.38 -3.86
N LYS A 333 20.64 9.65 -2.85
CA LYS A 333 19.48 10.55 -2.89
C LYS A 333 18.43 10.12 -3.94
N LEU A 334 18.31 8.83 -4.21
CA LEU A 334 17.42 8.25 -5.24
C LEU A 334 16.35 7.35 -4.64
N LEU A 335 15.21 7.29 -5.31
CA LEU A 335 14.14 6.33 -5.10
C LEU A 335 14.34 5.12 -6.01
N TYR A 336 14.08 3.93 -5.48
CA TYR A 336 14.08 2.65 -6.20
C TYR A 336 12.65 2.12 -6.22
N ILE A 337 11.97 2.29 -7.37
CA ILE A 337 10.55 2.01 -7.53
C ILE A 337 10.37 0.70 -8.26
N PRO A 338 9.70 -0.31 -7.64
CA PRO A 338 9.31 -1.53 -8.34
C PRO A 338 8.04 -1.23 -9.16
N ALA A 339 8.21 -0.86 -10.43
CA ALA A 339 7.13 -0.45 -11.32
C ALA A 339 6.58 -1.63 -12.14
N LEU A 340 5.28 -1.88 -12.03
CA LEU A 340 4.57 -2.84 -12.89
C LEU A 340 4.23 -2.17 -14.23
N THR A 341 4.68 -2.76 -15.35
CA THR A 341 4.48 -2.21 -16.70
C THR A 341 3.39 -3.00 -17.44
N ALA A 342 2.13 -2.71 -17.14
CA ALA A 342 1.02 -3.42 -17.75
C ALA A 342 -0.15 -2.46 -18.03
N CYS A 343 -0.91 -2.76 -19.08
CA CYS A 343 -2.15 -2.08 -19.41
C CYS A 343 -3.33 -3.05 -19.33
N GLU A 344 -4.56 -2.58 -19.30
CA GLU A 344 -5.76 -3.44 -19.27
C GLU A 344 -6.96 -2.76 -19.93
N ASP A 345 -7.96 -3.56 -20.28
CA ASP A 345 -9.27 -3.07 -20.68
C ASP A 345 -10.16 -2.99 -19.44
N VAL A 346 -10.88 -1.88 -19.30
CA VAL A 346 -11.83 -1.64 -18.19
C VAL A 346 -13.23 -1.53 -18.76
N THR A 347 -14.17 -2.27 -18.19
CA THR A 347 -15.58 -2.30 -18.63
C THR A 347 -16.50 -1.97 -17.47
N ASN A 348 -17.64 -1.35 -17.76
CA ASN A 348 -18.75 -1.27 -16.83
C ASN A 348 -19.82 -2.32 -17.26
N SER A 349 -20.51 -2.94 -16.32
CA SER A 349 -21.51 -3.97 -16.59
C SER A 349 -22.91 -3.46 -16.33
N LYS A 350 -23.84 -3.71 -17.28
CA LYS A 350 -25.26 -3.43 -17.09
C LYS A 350 -25.87 -4.20 -15.90
N GLU A 351 -25.39 -5.42 -15.66
CA GLU A 351 -25.81 -6.22 -14.50
C GLU A 351 -25.33 -5.59 -13.19
N PHE A 352 -24.09 -5.07 -13.15
CA PHE A 352 -23.56 -4.36 -11.99
C PHE A 352 -24.31 -3.05 -11.75
N ALA A 353 -24.65 -2.30 -12.79
CA ALA A 353 -25.45 -1.08 -12.66
C ALA A 353 -26.88 -1.38 -12.12
N ALA A 354 -27.45 -2.53 -12.45
CA ALA A 354 -28.72 -2.97 -11.90
C ALA A 354 -28.61 -3.50 -10.45
N ALA A 355 -27.52 -4.18 -10.13
CA ALA A 355 -27.23 -4.74 -8.81
C ALA A 355 -26.86 -3.66 -7.77
N GLU A 356 -26.33 -2.51 -8.19
CA GLU A 356 -26.10 -1.33 -7.35
C GLU A 356 -27.38 -0.84 -6.65
N LYS A 357 -28.54 -1.09 -7.24
CA LYS A 357 -29.84 -0.78 -6.65
C LYS A 357 -30.31 -1.78 -5.59
N ALA A 358 -29.65 -2.93 -5.50
CA ALA A 358 -30.14 -4.08 -4.73
C ALA A 358 -29.48 -4.31 -3.37
N ASN A 359 -28.61 -3.46 -2.89
CA ASN A 359 -27.80 -3.58 -1.66
C ASN A 359 -26.71 -4.64 -1.65
N GLY A 360 -25.53 -4.28 -1.24
CA GLY A 360 -24.52 -5.20 -0.75
C GLY A 360 -23.36 -5.44 -1.70
N TRP A 361 -22.99 -6.67 -1.84
CA TRP A 361 -21.74 -7.16 -2.40
C TRP A 361 -21.38 -6.68 -3.81
N PHE A 362 -22.37 -6.35 -4.63
CA PHE A 362 -22.20 -5.89 -6.02
C PHE A 362 -21.85 -4.40 -6.17
N VAL A 363 -21.92 -3.65 -5.10
CA VAL A 363 -21.54 -2.21 -5.10
C VAL A 363 -20.05 -2.01 -5.42
N ARG A 364 -19.24 -3.03 -5.16
CA ARG A 364 -17.79 -2.89 -5.06
C ARG A 364 -17.03 -2.66 -6.36
N SER A 365 -17.40 -3.27 -7.48
CA SER A 365 -16.65 -3.08 -8.72
C SER A 365 -17.34 -2.15 -9.70
N GLY A 366 -18.67 -2.25 -9.83
CA GLY A 366 -19.42 -1.51 -10.83
C GLY A 366 -19.06 -1.88 -12.27
N GLY A 367 -18.21 -2.89 -12.46
CA GLY A 367 -17.70 -3.28 -13.76
C GLY A 367 -16.72 -4.43 -13.69
N GLY A 368 -15.97 -4.61 -14.76
CA GLY A 368 -14.96 -5.63 -14.91
C GLY A 368 -13.70 -5.10 -15.62
N TYR A 369 -12.71 -5.93 -15.67
CA TYR A 369 -11.46 -5.66 -16.36
C TYR A 369 -11.00 -6.94 -17.06
N ARG A 370 -10.32 -6.74 -18.18
CA ARG A 370 -9.60 -7.78 -18.88
C ARG A 370 -8.12 -7.58 -18.65
N ALA A 371 -7.51 -8.49 -17.91
CA ALA A 371 -6.09 -8.44 -17.62
C ALA A 371 -5.24 -8.51 -18.90
N PRO A 372 -4.07 -7.86 -18.92
CA PRO A 372 -3.16 -7.95 -20.03
C PRO A 372 -2.63 -9.38 -20.22
N GLU A 373 -2.05 -9.66 -21.37
CA GLU A 373 -1.50 -10.97 -21.69
C GLU A 373 -0.34 -11.35 -20.76
N ARG A 374 0.48 -10.37 -20.35
CA ARG A 374 1.65 -10.59 -19.50
C ARG A 374 1.87 -9.44 -18.54
N TYR A 375 2.28 -9.78 -17.30
CA TYR A 375 2.81 -8.81 -16.34
C TYR A 375 4.35 -8.81 -16.39
N GLU A 376 4.91 -7.62 -16.55
CA GLU A 376 6.34 -7.35 -16.47
C GLU A 376 6.58 -6.21 -15.48
N SER A 377 7.79 -6.05 -15.00
CA SER A 377 8.16 -4.97 -14.09
C SER A 377 9.45 -4.29 -14.54
N ASN A 378 9.62 -3.08 -14.04
CA ASN A 378 10.89 -2.39 -14.06
C ASN A 378 11.35 -2.09 -12.64
N LEU A 379 12.66 -2.09 -12.41
CA LEU A 379 13.24 -1.33 -11.32
C LEU A 379 13.55 0.07 -11.87
N THR A 380 12.69 1.03 -11.54
CA THR A 380 12.82 2.42 -11.97
C THR A 380 13.50 3.25 -10.90
N VAL A 381 14.57 3.95 -11.24
CA VAL A 381 15.33 4.79 -10.32
C VAL A 381 15.07 6.26 -10.62
N VAL A 382 14.54 6.98 -9.63
CA VAL A 382 14.05 8.34 -9.77
C VAL A 382 14.73 9.27 -8.77
N ASP A 383 15.12 10.45 -9.22
CA ASP A 383 15.49 11.56 -8.36
C ASP A 383 14.20 12.25 -7.85
N PRO A 384 13.88 12.15 -6.53
CA PRO A 384 12.65 12.71 -5.98
C PRO A 384 12.61 14.25 -5.96
N PHE A 385 13.71 14.92 -6.24
CA PHE A 385 13.83 16.37 -6.20
C PHE A 385 13.61 17.02 -7.57
N THR A 386 13.88 16.27 -8.64
CA THR A 386 13.72 16.71 -10.04
C THR A 386 12.65 15.94 -10.79
N GLY A 387 12.31 14.74 -10.31
CA GLY A 387 11.43 13.79 -10.99
C GLY A 387 12.08 13.08 -12.19
N GLU A 388 13.39 13.26 -12.38
CA GLU A 388 14.12 12.64 -13.47
C GLU A 388 14.27 11.13 -13.24
N VAL A 389 13.89 10.33 -14.22
CA VAL A 389 14.21 8.90 -14.25
C VAL A 389 15.67 8.74 -14.62
N LYS A 390 16.49 8.37 -13.65
CA LYS A 390 17.94 8.21 -13.83
C LYS A 390 18.30 6.90 -14.51
N LYS A 391 17.59 5.82 -14.17
CA LYS A 391 17.78 4.49 -14.73
C LYS A 391 16.47 3.70 -14.70
N ASN A 392 16.41 2.72 -15.59
CA ASN A 392 15.32 1.77 -15.69
C ASN A 392 15.86 0.39 -16.06
N ILE A 393 15.64 -0.62 -15.22
CA ILE A 393 16.01 -2.00 -15.50
C ILE A 393 14.76 -2.81 -15.71
N HIS A 394 14.65 -3.44 -16.86
CA HIS A 394 13.59 -4.38 -17.16
C HIS A 394 13.76 -5.68 -16.35
N LEU A 395 12.68 -6.09 -15.66
CA LEU A 395 12.57 -7.32 -14.90
C LEU A 395 11.55 -8.23 -15.59
N ARG A 396 12.01 -9.42 -16.00
CA ARG A 396 11.18 -10.40 -16.74
C ARG A 396 9.90 -10.78 -15.97
N TYR A 397 9.97 -10.81 -14.63
CA TYR A 397 8.87 -11.16 -13.75
C TYR A 397 8.50 -10.02 -12.85
N PRO A 398 7.21 -9.92 -12.44
CA PRO A 398 6.76 -8.89 -11.53
C PRO A 398 7.50 -8.90 -10.20
N ASN A 399 7.86 -7.70 -9.74
CA ASN A 399 8.32 -7.46 -8.39
C ASN A 399 7.11 -7.06 -7.52
N PHE A 400 6.53 -8.03 -6.79
CA PHE A 400 5.48 -7.79 -5.80
C PHE A 400 6.00 -7.78 -4.36
N SER A 401 7.32 -7.79 -4.18
CA SER A 401 7.96 -7.75 -2.87
C SER A 401 8.48 -6.37 -2.48
N GLY A 402 8.65 -5.47 -3.45
CA GLY A 402 9.24 -4.16 -3.20
C GLY A 402 10.76 -4.14 -3.29
N THR A 403 11.36 -3.08 -2.78
CA THR A 403 12.81 -2.85 -2.75
C THR A 403 13.28 -2.53 -1.34
N LEU A 404 14.55 -2.82 -1.04
CA LEU A 404 15.24 -2.45 0.18
C LEU A 404 16.60 -1.85 -0.18
N ALA A 405 16.76 -0.54 -0.04
CA ALA A 405 18.05 0.13 -0.13
C ALA A 405 18.76 0.09 1.22
N THR A 406 20.04 -0.27 1.22
CA THR A 406 20.86 -0.40 2.43
C THR A 406 21.93 0.68 2.51
N GLY A 407 22.41 0.98 3.72
CA GLY A 407 23.52 1.93 3.94
C GLY A 407 24.84 1.48 3.32
N GLY A 408 24.99 0.19 2.99
CA GLY A 408 26.15 -0.38 2.32
C GLY A 408 26.17 -0.22 0.78
N GLY A 409 25.20 0.50 0.21
CA GLY A 409 25.16 0.78 -1.23
C GLY A 409 24.55 -0.35 -2.06
N VAL A 410 23.69 -1.18 -1.48
CA VAL A 410 23.04 -2.32 -2.13
C VAL A 410 21.52 -2.15 -2.09
N VAL A 411 20.85 -2.43 -3.20
CA VAL A 411 19.40 -2.54 -3.31
C VAL A 411 19.00 -3.99 -3.50
N PHE A 412 18.18 -4.51 -2.58
CA PHE A 412 17.60 -5.84 -2.66
C PHE A 412 16.17 -5.79 -3.20
N LEU A 413 15.82 -6.79 -3.98
CA LEU A 413 14.46 -7.03 -4.45
C LEU A 413 14.19 -8.54 -4.60
N ALA A 414 12.93 -8.92 -4.70
CA ALA A 414 12.58 -10.29 -5.00
C ALA A 414 11.38 -10.36 -5.97
N LEU A 415 11.34 -11.42 -6.77
CA LEU A 415 10.45 -11.56 -7.90
C LEU A 415 9.42 -12.69 -7.71
N LEU A 416 8.41 -12.66 -8.55
CA LEU A 416 7.33 -13.65 -8.55
C LEU A 416 7.83 -15.08 -8.89
N ASP A 417 8.92 -15.21 -9.63
CA ASP A 417 9.52 -16.50 -9.99
C ASP A 417 10.37 -17.16 -8.88
N GLY A 418 10.52 -16.48 -7.74
CA GLY A 418 11.35 -16.94 -6.62
C GLY A 418 12.78 -16.46 -6.64
N THR A 419 13.14 -15.56 -7.54
CA THR A 419 14.45 -14.90 -7.56
C THR A 419 14.53 -13.82 -6.49
N ILE A 420 15.61 -13.82 -5.70
CA ILE A 420 16.07 -12.70 -4.87
C ILE A 420 17.33 -12.17 -5.53
N ALA A 421 17.45 -10.86 -5.69
CA ALA A 421 18.60 -10.22 -6.30
C ALA A 421 19.08 -9.00 -5.51
N ALA A 422 20.36 -8.73 -5.61
CA ALA A 422 21.02 -7.55 -5.05
C ALA A 422 21.71 -6.78 -6.18
N TYR A 423 21.50 -5.48 -6.20
CA TYR A 423 22.06 -4.55 -7.17
C TYR A 423 22.89 -3.47 -6.47
N ASP A 424 23.97 -3.04 -7.11
CA ASP A 424 24.67 -1.79 -6.69
C ASP A 424 23.70 -0.61 -6.80
N ASP A 425 23.58 0.19 -5.76
CA ASP A 425 22.57 1.26 -5.71
C ASP A 425 22.92 2.48 -6.61
N THR A 426 24.13 2.53 -7.19
CA THR A 426 24.61 3.60 -8.07
C THR A 426 24.62 3.14 -9.54
N THR A 427 25.25 1.98 -9.81
CA THR A 427 25.41 1.47 -11.18
C THR A 427 24.24 0.62 -11.63
N LEU A 428 23.49 0.04 -10.70
CA LEU A 428 22.46 -0.97 -10.89
C LEU A 428 22.99 -2.25 -11.57
N GLU A 429 24.27 -2.54 -11.41
CA GLU A 429 24.83 -3.83 -11.77
C GLU A 429 24.32 -4.89 -10.80
N GLU A 430 23.92 -6.07 -11.31
CA GLU A 430 23.53 -7.21 -10.50
C GLU A 430 24.77 -7.76 -9.79
N LEU A 431 24.80 -7.64 -8.46
CA LEU A 431 25.90 -8.10 -7.61
C LEU A 431 25.74 -9.57 -7.21
N TRP A 432 24.51 -9.98 -7.00
CA TRP A 432 24.18 -11.31 -6.52
C TRP A 432 22.73 -11.66 -6.82
N LYS A 433 22.45 -12.95 -7.04
CA LYS A 433 21.11 -13.50 -7.11
C LYS A 433 21.03 -14.96 -6.72
N ILE A 434 19.88 -15.37 -6.24
CA ILE A 434 19.51 -16.77 -6.01
C ILE A 434 18.03 -16.97 -6.34
N ASN A 435 17.67 -18.14 -6.87
CA ASN A 435 16.29 -18.56 -7.02
C ASN A 435 15.97 -19.65 -6.01
N VAL A 436 14.95 -19.46 -5.18
CA VAL A 436 14.55 -20.39 -4.11
C VAL A 436 13.35 -21.26 -4.48
N GLY A 437 12.84 -21.13 -5.71
CA GLY A 437 11.77 -21.96 -6.27
C GLY A 437 10.36 -21.63 -5.77
N SER A 438 10.17 -20.57 -4.97
CA SER A 438 8.88 -20.12 -4.48
C SER A 438 8.81 -18.59 -4.55
N GLY A 439 7.76 -18.06 -5.19
CA GLY A 439 7.62 -16.63 -5.45
C GLY A 439 7.48 -15.77 -4.19
N PHE A 440 7.73 -14.47 -4.37
CA PHE A 440 7.73 -13.49 -3.30
C PHE A 440 6.61 -12.45 -3.46
N SER A 441 6.01 -12.09 -2.33
CA SER A 441 5.08 -10.96 -2.20
C SER A 441 5.25 -10.24 -0.83
N ALA A 442 6.29 -10.58 -0.09
CA ALA A 442 6.68 -9.91 1.15
C ALA A 442 7.97 -9.11 0.91
N PRO A 443 8.12 -7.92 1.52
CA PRO A 443 9.33 -7.12 1.38
C PRO A 443 10.53 -7.75 2.09
N PRO A 444 11.75 -7.57 1.54
CA PRO A 444 12.99 -7.85 2.28
C PRO A 444 13.18 -6.83 3.42
N MET A 445 13.83 -7.28 4.50
CA MET A 445 14.28 -6.40 5.57
C MET A 445 15.69 -6.80 6.02
N THR A 446 16.42 -5.88 6.66
CA THR A 446 17.75 -6.15 7.20
C THR A 446 17.75 -6.04 8.72
N PHE A 447 18.56 -6.86 9.36
CA PHE A 447 18.77 -6.85 10.81
C PHE A 447 20.20 -7.28 11.15
N GLU A 448 20.60 -7.04 12.38
CA GLU A 448 21.90 -7.42 12.89
C GLU A 448 21.77 -8.41 14.05
N VAL A 449 22.64 -9.42 14.08
CA VAL A 449 22.82 -10.35 15.20
C VAL A 449 24.32 -10.62 15.37
N ASN A 450 24.82 -10.46 16.60
CA ASN A 450 26.23 -10.71 16.95
C ASN A 450 27.23 -9.96 16.06
N GLY A 451 26.91 -8.71 15.68
CA GLY A 451 27.76 -7.88 14.83
C GLY A 451 27.79 -8.28 13.36
N LYS A 452 26.90 -9.18 12.92
CA LYS A 452 26.73 -9.57 11.51
C LYS A 452 25.37 -9.11 10.98
N GLN A 453 25.38 -8.54 9.79
CA GLN A 453 24.17 -8.13 9.09
C GLN A 453 23.56 -9.32 8.34
N TYR A 454 22.23 -9.38 8.34
CA TYR A 454 21.43 -10.38 7.65
C TYR A 454 20.31 -9.71 6.87
N ILE A 455 19.87 -10.37 5.79
CA ILE A 455 18.65 -10.04 5.05
C ILE A 455 17.62 -11.12 5.34
N ALA A 456 16.42 -10.72 5.76
CA ALA A 456 15.29 -11.63 5.94
C ALA A 456 14.18 -11.32 4.95
N ILE A 457 13.59 -12.37 4.38
CA ILE A 457 12.45 -12.27 3.46
C ILE A 457 11.58 -13.53 3.54
N ALA A 458 10.27 -13.37 3.53
CA ALA A 458 9.34 -14.49 3.50
C ALA A 458 8.87 -14.79 2.08
N SER A 459 9.03 -16.03 1.62
CA SER A 459 8.40 -16.50 0.38
C SER A 459 6.95 -16.86 0.58
N GLY A 460 6.26 -17.07 -0.52
CA GLY A 460 4.87 -17.49 -0.58
C GLY A 460 3.96 -16.45 -1.21
N LEU A 461 3.05 -16.93 -2.03
CA LEU A 461 2.07 -16.13 -2.74
C LEU A 461 0.72 -16.25 -2.02
N GLY A 462 0.21 -15.14 -1.53
CA GLY A 462 -1.19 -15.06 -1.05
C GLY A 462 -2.18 -15.25 -2.21
N ALA A 463 -3.46 -15.49 -1.90
CA ALA A 463 -4.51 -15.73 -2.89
C ALA A 463 -4.56 -14.65 -3.99
N GLY A 464 -4.40 -13.37 -3.62
CA GLY A 464 -4.37 -12.27 -4.59
C GLY A 464 -3.16 -12.28 -5.53
N ALA A 465 -2.01 -12.81 -5.10
CA ALA A 465 -0.83 -12.95 -5.96
C ALA A 465 -0.94 -14.19 -6.87
N LYS A 466 -1.62 -15.24 -6.40
CA LYS A 466 -1.81 -16.47 -7.19
C LYS A 466 -2.63 -16.20 -8.46
N VAL A 467 -3.67 -15.37 -8.38
CA VAL A 467 -4.46 -14.96 -9.56
C VAL A 467 -3.57 -14.27 -10.61
N LYS A 468 -2.49 -13.61 -10.20
CA LYS A 468 -1.56 -12.92 -11.11
C LYS A 468 -0.63 -13.87 -11.86
N LEU A 469 -0.52 -15.13 -11.43
CA LEU A 469 0.18 -16.19 -12.19
C LEU A 469 -0.51 -16.48 -13.53
N ASP A 470 -1.80 -16.15 -13.66
CA ASP A 470 -2.51 -16.27 -14.93
C ASP A 470 -1.89 -15.40 -16.03
N ASN A 471 -1.25 -14.27 -15.64
CA ASN A 471 -0.54 -13.36 -16.53
C ASN A 471 0.97 -13.68 -16.68
N THR A 472 1.43 -14.74 -16.05
CA THR A 472 2.78 -15.32 -16.16
C THR A 472 2.65 -16.83 -16.28
N PRO A 473 2.15 -17.36 -17.43
CA PRO A 473 1.72 -18.75 -17.56
C PRO A 473 2.83 -19.76 -17.30
N GLU A 474 4.08 -19.41 -17.53
CA GLU A 474 5.25 -20.24 -17.24
C GLU A 474 5.51 -20.48 -15.75
N LEU A 475 4.88 -19.69 -14.87
CA LEU A 475 4.99 -19.84 -13.40
C LEU A 475 3.79 -20.56 -12.77
N ARG A 476 2.79 -20.99 -13.56
CA ARG A 476 1.55 -21.62 -13.03
C ARG A 476 1.84 -22.86 -12.18
N ASP A 477 2.83 -23.65 -12.57
CA ASP A 477 3.21 -24.89 -11.89
C ASP A 477 4.27 -24.68 -10.81
N GLN A 478 4.66 -23.43 -10.55
CA GLN A 478 5.61 -23.12 -9.50
C GLN A 478 5.07 -23.54 -8.13
N ARG A 479 5.87 -24.22 -7.34
CA ARG A 479 5.52 -24.58 -5.97
C ARG A 479 5.40 -23.33 -5.11
N ASN A 480 4.32 -23.23 -4.38
CA ASN A 480 4.09 -22.14 -3.42
C ASN A 480 4.38 -22.65 -2.01
N ALA A 481 5.55 -22.29 -1.47
CA ALA A 481 5.97 -22.61 -0.13
C ALA A 481 6.15 -21.32 0.70
N THR A 482 5.68 -21.32 1.95
CA THR A 482 5.93 -20.24 2.89
C THR A 482 7.15 -20.57 3.73
N VAL A 483 8.26 -19.88 3.46
CA VAL A 483 9.53 -20.04 4.15
C VAL A 483 10.08 -18.65 4.48
N LEU A 484 10.55 -18.47 5.71
CA LEU A 484 11.35 -17.30 6.08
C LEU A 484 12.82 -17.61 5.76
N TYR A 485 13.36 -16.97 4.72
CA TYR A 485 14.76 -17.03 4.36
C TYR A 485 15.54 -15.96 5.11
N VAL A 486 16.73 -16.32 5.58
CA VAL A 486 17.69 -15.41 6.20
C VAL A 486 19.04 -15.63 5.52
N PHE A 487 19.59 -14.57 4.94
CA PHE A 487 20.87 -14.58 4.27
C PHE A 487 21.87 -13.75 5.06
N GLY A 488 23.04 -14.30 5.37
CA GLY A 488 24.19 -13.59 5.94
C GLY A 488 24.96 -12.84 4.85
N LEU A 489 25.41 -11.66 5.19
CA LEU A 489 26.28 -10.82 4.36
C LEU A 489 27.73 -10.96 4.76
#